data_cec814e310abd547a9bf59a1d957832a
#
_entry.id   cec814e310abd547a9bf59a1d957832a
#
_cell.length_a   1.000
_cell.length_b   1.000
_cell.length_c   1.000
_cell.angle_alpha   90.00
_cell.angle_beta   90.00
_cell.angle_gamma   90.00
#
_symmetry.space_group_name_H-M   'P 1'
#
loop_
_entity.id
_entity.type
_entity.pdbx_description
1 polymer ?
#
loop_
_entity_poly.entity_id
_entity_poly.type
_entity_poly.pdbx_seq_one_letter_code
_entity_poly.pdbx_strand_id
1 'polypeptide(L)'
;MRKEDVKKGSIYELDGVVPLKEALPLGIQHVLAMFLGNISPLLIIAGMLGLSPDLKSALIQNAMFIAGAVTLVQLYPVWKVGAKLPIVMGTSSGFIGTAKAMGALYGYGALMGASLIGGLFEMVLGFFIKPLRKLFPPVVTSLVIISIGLSLLPVGINYFGGGSGAVDFGDPKHLLVGTFVILVIIIAKQIKGFVNNASILIGIIAGYILAIVLGMVDFTQVQTASWIALPTFMPVKMEFNLEVIIAMGIMFIATTVETVGDVSGITNGGLDREATSEELQGGVLADGLGSVVASLFGVLPNTSFSQNVGLVSVTKVVNRFTIMTGAIFLILCGFCPKLSALFAVMPQSVLGGAAVIMFASILVSGIQSLMRVEFNERNTLIIALAIGLGIGIGQVPTVLAQLPSWVGNIFAQNGIIMTFVIATILNLILPGKKD
;
A
#
# COMPACT_ATOMS: atom_id res chain seq x y z
N MET A 1 24.13 29.26 -1.95
CA MET A 1 23.45 29.30 -3.26
C MET A 1 22.89 30.69 -3.43
N ARG A 2 23.29 31.41 -4.45
CA ARG A 2 22.75 32.75 -4.75
C ARG A 2 21.32 32.62 -5.24
N LYS A 3 20.42 33.57 -4.87
CA LYS A 3 19.00 33.58 -5.25
C LYS A 3 18.71 33.57 -6.76
N GLU A 4 19.73 33.73 -7.59
CA GLU A 4 19.61 33.89 -9.05
C GLU A 4 19.69 32.56 -9.84
N ASP A 5 20.09 31.43 -9.20
CA ASP A 5 20.33 30.16 -9.91
C ASP A 5 19.16 29.15 -9.80
N VAL A 6 18.02 29.56 -9.25
CA VAL A 6 16.85 28.66 -9.11
C VAL A 6 16.04 28.72 -10.40
N LYS A 7 16.16 27.68 -11.24
CA LYS A 7 15.34 27.53 -12.46
C LYS A 7 13.85 27.52 -12.06
N LYS A 8 13.07 28.49 -12.53
CA LYS A 8 11.61 28.45 -12.41
C LYS A 8 11.12 27.21 -13.15
N GLY A 9 10.48 26.29 -12.41
CA GLY A 9 9.87 25.08 -12.95
C GLY A 9 8.38 25.26 -13.20
N SER A 10 7.83 24.42 -14.05
CA SER A 10 6.39 24.22 -14.21
C SER A 10 5.98 22.94 -13.48
N ILE A 11 4.72 22.85 -13.03
CA ILE A 11 4.17 21.62 -12.46
C ILE A 11 4.19 20.44 -13.46
N TYR A 12 4.32 20.73 -14.74
CA TYR A 12 4.40 19.75 -15.84
C TYR A 12 5.84 19.40 -16.23
N GLU A 13 6.84 20.00 -15.60
CA GLU A 13 8.26 19.68 -15.79
C GLU A 13 8.79 18.92 -14.58
N LEU A 14 9.61 17.90 -14.83
CA LEU A 14 10.14 17.03 -13.76
C LEU A 14 10.97 17.82 -12.73
N ASP A 15 11.78 18.76 -13.20
CA ASP A 15 12.71 19.55 -12.41
C ASP A 15 12.34 21.04 -12.39
N GLY A 16 12.82 21.74 -11.38
CA GLY A 16 12.61 23.17 -11.18
C GLY A 16 11.74 23.45 -9.95
N VAL A 17 11.81 24.67 -9.45
CA VAL A 17 11.09 25.12 -8.27
C VAL A 17 9.79 25.82 -8.69
N VAL A 18 8.67 25.29 -8.27
CA VAL A 18 7.33 25.84 -8.46
C VAL A 18 7.00 26.74 -7.27
N PRO A 19 6.26 27.86 -7.47
CA PRO A 19 5.81 28.69 -6.37
C PRO A 19 5.04 27.88 -5.31
N LEU A 20 5.35 28.05 -4.01
CA LEU A 20 4.74 27.28 -2.92
C LEU A 20 3.21 27.36 -2.92
N LYS A 21 2.62 28.48 -3.35
CA LYS A 21 1.16 28.66 -3.43
C LYS A 21 0.51 27.66 -4.39
N GLU A 22 1.26 27.19 -5.41
CA GLU A 22 0.81 26.22 -6.40
C GLU A 22 1.28 24.81 -6.01
N ALA A 23 2.52 24.66 -5.57
CA ALA A 23 3.10 23.37 -5.21
C ALA A 23 2.43 22.71 -3.99
N LEU A 24 2.17 23.47 -2.93
CA LEU A 24 1.68 22.93 -1.67
C LEU A 24 0.28 22.29 -1.77
N PRO A 25 -0.74 22.93 -2.39
CA PRO A 25 -2.04 22.29 -2.56
C PRO A 25 -1.97 21.00 -3.39
N LEU A 26 -1.15 20.97 -4.44
CA LEU A 26 -0.96 19.78 -5.28
C LEU A 26 -0.18 18.68 -4.55
N GLY A 27 0.86 19.04 -3.80
CA GLY A 27 1.58 18.08 -2.94
C GLY A 27 0.67 17.46 -1.87
N ILE A 28 -0.14 18.28 -1.19
CA ILE A 28 -1.15 17.78 -0.25
C ILE A 28 -2.17 16.89 -0.95
N GLN A 29 -2.60 17.20 -2.17
CA GLN A 29 -3.51 16.37 -2.95
C GLN A 29 -2.95 14.95 -3.16
N HIS A 30 -1.65 14.82 -3.46
CA HIS A 30 -0.99 13.53 -3.57
C HIS A 30 -0.96 12.76 -2.24
N VAL A 31 -0.72 13.47 -1.13
CA VAL A 31 -0.80 12.87 0.22
C VAL A 31 -2.20 12.39 0.54
N LEU A 32 -3.23 13.20 0.27
CA LEU A 32 -4.62 12.83 0.55
C LEU A 32 -5.07 11.58 -0.25
N ALA A 33 -4.57 11.42 -1.47
CA ALA A 33 -4.86 10.26 -2.31
C ALA A 33 -4.34 8.94 -1.72
N MET A 34 -3.19 8.97 -1.02
CA MET A 34 -2.55 7.79 -0.45
C MET A 34 -2.69 7.65 1.07
N PHE A 35 -3.13 8.69 1.76
CA PHE A 35 -3.05 8.79 3.22
C PHE A 35 -3.63 7.58 3.94
N LEU A 36 -4.82 7.16 3.54
CA LEU A 36 -5.47 5.99 4.13
C LEU A 36 -4.85 4.68 3.69
N GLY A 37 -4.42 4.58 2.44
CA GLY A 37 -3.66 3.43 1.98
C GLY A 37 -2.43 3.17 2.84
N ASN A 38 -1.80 4.25 3.32
CA ASN A 38 -0.64 4.18 4.18
C ASN A 38 -0.94 3.72 5.63
N ILE A 39 -2.04 4.16 6.22
CA ILE A 39 -2.36 3.84 7.63
C ILE A 39 -3.28 2.63 7.80
N SER A 40 -4.15 2.33 6.83
CA SER A 40 -5.12 1.23 6.93
C SER A 40 -4.47 -0.15 7.15
N PRO A 41 -3.38 -0.54 6.44
CA PRO A 41 -2.74 -1.83 6.67
C PRO A 41 -2.32 -2.03 8.12
N LEU A 42 -1.79 -0.99 8.76
CA LEU A 42 -1.36 -1.03 10.15
C LEU A 42 -2.56 -1.13 11.09
N LEU A 43 -3.61 -0.34 10.88
CA LEU A 43 -4.82 -0.40 11.69
C LEU A 43 -5.48 -1.77 11.59
N ILE A 44 -5.55 -2.35 10.39
CA ILE A 44 -6.10 -3.68 10.14
C ILE A 44 -5.32 -4.73 10.91
N ILE A 45 -4.01 -4.82 10.71
CA ILE A 45 -3.17 -5.83 11.35
C ILE A 45 -3.10 -5.62 12.85
N ALA A 46 -2.93 -4.38 13.31
CA ALA A 46 -2.91 -4.05 14.73
C ALA A 46 -4.24 -4.37 15.43
N GLY A 47 -5.38 -4.14 14.75
CA GLY A 47 -6.70 -4.52 15.25
C GLY A 47 -6.86 -6.03 15.38
N MET A 48 -6.47 -6.78 14.35
CA MET A 48 -6.58 -8.25 14.31
C MET A 48 -5.68 -8.94 15.32
N LEU A 49 -4.48 -8.41 15.55
CA LEU A 49 -3.51 -8.96 16.51
C LEU A 49 -3.72 -8.43 17.94
N GLY A 50 -4.74 -7.59 18.17
CA GLY A 50 -5.04 -7.05 19.49
C GLY A 50 -3.92 -6.17 20.07
N LEU A 51 -3.16 -5.44 19.21
CA LEU A 51 -2.10 -4.56 19.68
C LEU A 51 -2.68 -3.43 20.54
N SER A 52 -1.91 -3.02 21.56
CA SER A 52 -2.35 -1.95 22.46
C SER A 52 -2.62 -0.63 21.73
N PRO A 53 -3.55 0.21 22.23
CA PRO A 53 -3.87 1.49 21.62
C PRO A 53 -2.65 2.40 21.47
N ASP A 54 -1.74 2.41 22.43
CA ASP A 54 -0.51 3.22 22.39
C ASP A 54 0.42 2.76 21.27
N LEU A 55 0.58 1.44 21.12
CA LEU A 55 1.37 0.88 20.03
C LEU A 55 0.73 1.20 18.67
N LYS A 56 -0.59 1.07 18.53
CA LYS A 56 -1.30 1.46 17.30
C LYS A 56 -1.02 2.91 16.92
N SER A 57 -1.11 3.82 17.89
CA SER A 57 -0.82 5.24 17.68
C SER A 57 0.63 5.47 17.24
N ALA A 58 1.59 4.80 17.89
CA ALA A 58 3.01 4.89 17.52
C ALA A 58 3.28 4.35 16.10
N LEU A 59 2.64 3.24 15.72
CA LEU A 59 2.78 2.67 14.37
C LEU A 59 2.22 3.60 13.29
N ILE A 60 1.08 4.25 13.54
CA ILE A 60 0.50 5.24 12.61
C ILE A 60 1.41 6.46 12.48
N GLN A 61 1.93 6.96 13.60
CA GLN A 61 2.90 8.06 13.63
C GLN A 61 4.13 7.73 12.78
N ASN A 62 4.72 6.57 13.01
CA ASN A 62 5.88 6.08 12.30
C ASN A 62 5.60 5.91 10.81
N ALA A 63 4.42 5.38 10.43
CA ALA A 63 4.04 5.21 9.02
C ALA A 63 3.98 6.53 8.26
N MET A 64 3.43 7.59 8.85
CA MET A 64 3.41 8.90 8.22
C MET A 64 4.82 9.45 8.03
N PHE A 65 5.66 9.35 9.06
CA PHE A 65 7.05 9.80 9.00
C PHE A 65 7.84 9.04 7.91
N ILE A 66 7.79 7.71 7.92
CA ILE A 66 8.52 6.85 6.98
C ILE A 66 8.03 7.08 5.54
N ALA A 67 6.72 7.15 5.32
CA ALA A 67 6.15 7.41 3.99
C ALA A 67 6.69 8.71 3.40
N GLY A 68 6.74 9.78 4.19
CA GLY A 68 7.31 11.05 3.76
C GLY A 68 8.82 10.96 3.50
N ALA A 69 9.59 10.33 4.41
CA ALA A 69 11.04 10.18 4.28
C ALA A 69 11.43 9.35 3.05
N VAL A 70 10.78 8.21 2.83
CA VAL A 70 11.05 7.33 1.66
C VAL A 70 10.59 7.98 0.36
N THR A 71 9.48 8.74 0.39
CA THR A 71 9.06 9.57 -0.77
C THR A 71 10.17 10.57 -1.15
N LEU A 72 10.80 11.23 -0.17
CA LEU A 72 11.93 12.13 -0.47
C LEU A 72 13.10 11.41 -1.14
N VAL A 73 13.40 10.17 -0.72
CA VAL A 73 14.46 9.35 -1.36
C VAL A 73 14.08 8.99 -2.80
N GLN A 74 12.82 8.68 -3.08
CA GLN A 74 12.35 8.44 -4.46
C GLN A 74 12.49 9.68 -5.35
N LEU A 75 12.16 10.85 -4.81
CA LEU A 75 12.22 12.13 -5.55
C LEU A 75 13.66 12.60 -5.76
N TYR A 76 14.51 12.47 -4.74
CA TYR A 76 15.87 12.94 -4.68
C TYR A 76 16.81 11.79 -4.29
N PRO A 77 17.26 11.01 -5.28
CA PRO A 77 18.02 9.80 -5.03
C PRO A 77 19.29 10.03 -4.19
N VAL A 78 19.55 9.09 -3.30
CA VAL A 78 20.81 8.96 -2.60
C VAL A 78 21.59 7.81 -3.24
N TRP A 79 22.69 8.11 -3.91
CA TRP A 79 23.44 7.17 -4.74
C TRP A 79 22.54 6.55 -5.83
N LYS A 80 22.29 5.24 -5.81
CA LYS A 80 21.42 4.53 -6.76
C LYS A 80 20.01 4.29 -6.22
N VAL A 81 19.70 4.70 -5.01
CA VAL A 81 18.43 4.47 -4.33
C VAL A 81 17.51 5.64 -4.62
N GLY A 82 16.43 5.41 -5.32
CA GLY A 82 15.46 6.39 -5.77
C GLY A 82 15.32 6.45 -7.29
N ALA A 83 14.10 6.55 -7.78
CA ALA A 83 13.80 6.60 -9.21
C ALA A 83 14.02 7.99 -9.83
N LYS A 84 14.18 9.04 -9.03
CA LYS A 84 14.20 10.45 -9.49
C LYS A 84 12.89 10.86 -10.17
N LEU A 85 11.79 10.26 -9.77
CA LEU A 85 10.44 10.44 -10.33
C LEU A 85 9.46 10.86 -9.22
N PRO A 86 8.31 11.46 -9.59
CA PRO A 86 7.25 11.87 -8.64
C PRO A 86 6.46 10.67 -8.10
N ILE A 87 7.15 9.73 -7.47
CA ILE A 87 6.57 8.53 -6.86
C ILE A 87 6.34 8.79 -5.38
N VAL A 88 5.13 8.55 -4.91
CA VAL A 88 4.78 8.62 -3.48
C VAL A 88 4.86 7.23 -2.89
N MET A 89 5.49 7.13 -1.72
CA MET A 89 5.76 5.88 -1.02
C MET A 89 4.93 5.79 0.26
N GLY A 90 4.61 4.58 0.67
CA GLY A 90 3.95 4.34 1.96
C GLY A 90 3.75 2.85 2.23
N THR A 91 3.04 2.52 3.31
CA THR A 91 2.81 1.13 3.75
C THR A 91 2.03 0.34 2.71
N SER A 92 2.54 -0.81 2.32
CA SER A 92 1.94 -1.67 1.29
C SER A 92 0.71 -2.40 1.79
N SER A 93 -0.40 -2.25 1.09
CA SER A 93 -1.61 -3.05 1.30
C SER A 93 -1.43 -4.50 0.82
N GLY A 94 -0.51 -4.77 -0.08
CA GLY A 94 -0.24 -6.11 -0.62
C GLY A 94 0.18 -7.11 0.46
N PHE A 95 0.83 -6.63 1.53
CA PHE A 95 1.27 -7.49 2.63
C PHE A 95 0.18 -7.83 3.64
N ILE A 96 -1.03 -7.20 3.61
CA ILE A 96 -2.09 -7.42 4.60
C ILE A 96 -2.45 -8.91 4.70
N GLY A 97 -2.62 -9.60 3.58
CA GLY A 97 -2.98 -11.03 3.56
C GLY A 97 -1.94 -11.90 4.26
N THR A 98 -0.66 -11.73 3.90
CA THR A 98 0.46 -12.45 4.50
C THR A 98 0.67 -12.05 5.97
N ALA A 99 0.59 -10.75 6.28
CA ALA A 99 0.72 -10.25 7.64
C ALA A 99 -0.42 -10.75 8.55
N LYS A 100 -1.64 -10.88 8.02
CA LYS A 100 -2.76 -11.51 8.72
C LYS A 100 -2.44 -12.96 9.08
N ALA A 101 -2.08 -13.76 8.08
CA ALA A 101 -1.85 -15.19 8.26
C ALA A 101 -0.64 -15.45 9.17
N MET A 102 0.51 -14.85 8.87
CA MET A 102 1.76 -15.06 9.60
C MET A 102 1.74 -14.38 10.97
N GLY A 103 1.15 -13.19 11.07
CA GLY A 103 1.04 -12.47 12.34
C GLY A 103 0.16 -13.18 13.36
N ALA A 104 -0.91 -13.85 12.93
CA ALA A 104 -1.76 -14.67 13.81
C ALA A 104 -1.01 -15.88 14.39
N LEU A 105 -0.08 -16.46 13.64
CA LEU A 105 0.68 -17.64 14.04
C LEU A 105 1.94 -17.30 14.85
N TYR A 106 2.66 -16.25 14.46
CA TYR A 106 4.02 -15.94 14.93
C TYR A 106 4.16 -14.56 15.58
N GLY A 107 3.08 -13.78 15.63
CA GLY A 107 3.07 -12.45 16.23
C GLY A 107 3.65 -11.34 15.34
N TYR A 108 3.47 -10.10 15.83
CA TYR A 108 3.87 -8.89 15.06
C TYR A 108 5.39 -8.74 14.95
N GLY A 109 6.14 -9.20 15.97
CA GLY A 109 7.61 -9.16 15.96
C GLY A 109 8.23 -9.98 14.83
N ALA A 110 7.65 -11.14 14.52
CA ALA A 110 8.09 -11.99 13.41
C ALA A 110 7.84 -11.34 12.05
N LEU A 111 6.75 -10.56 11.90
CA LEU A 111 6.50 -9.77 10.71
C LEU A 111 7.58 -8.70 10.51
N MET A 112 8.01 -8.04 11.58
CA MET A 112 9.06 -7.01 11.52
C MET A 112 10.42 -7.60 11.15
N GLY A 113 10.81 -8.72 11.76
CA GLY A 113 12.05 -9.43 11.39
C GLY A 113 12.04 -9.92 9.94
N ALA A 114 10.93 -10.47 9.48
CA ALA A 114 10.76 -10.89 8.09
C ALA A 114 10.73 -9.70 7.10
N SER A 115 10.14 -8.57 7.48
CA SER A 115 10.12 -7.34 6.69
C SER A 115 11.53 -6.77 6.50
N LEU A 116 12.37 -6.81 7.55
CA LEU A 116 13.77 -6.39 7.46
C LEU A 116 14.53 -7.23 6.44
N ILE A 117 14.46 -8.56 6.57
CA ILE A 117 15.16 -9.48 5.64
C ILE A 117 14.58 -9.36 4.22
N GLY A 118 13.26 -9.27 4.10
CA GLY A 118 12.57 -9.13 2.81
C GLY A 118 12.89 -7.82 2.10
N GLY A 119 13.00 -6.70 2.83
CA GLY A 119 13.41 -5.42 2.26
C GLY A 119 14.86 -5.45 1.76
N LEU A 120 15.79 -6.10 2.50
CA LEU A 120 17.15 -6.34 2.02
C LEU A 120 17.16 -7.23 0.76
N PHE A 121 16.33 -8.26 0.74
CA PHE A 121 16.16 -9.12 -0.42
C PHE A 121 15.61 -8.34 -1.63
N GLU A 122 14.63 -7.47 -1.45
CA GLU A 122 14.09 -6.59 -2.50
C GLU A 122 15.15 -5.62 -3.04
N MET A 123 16.02 -5.07 -2.18
CA MET A 123 17.17 -4.29 -2.66
C MET A 123 18.08 -5.12 -3.55
N VAL A 124 18.33 -6.40 -3.22
CA VAL A 124 19.09 -7.31 -4.09
C VAL A 124 18.37 -7.50 -5.42
N LEU A 125 17.04 -7.73 -5.41
CA LEU A 125 16.24 -7.84 -6.64
C LEU A 125 16.36 -6.60 -7.52
N GLY A 126 16.42 -5.40 -6.92
CA GLY A 126 16.61 -4.15 -7.63
C GLY A 126 17.86 -4.13 -8.51
N PHE A 127 18.98 -4.72 -8.07
CA PHE A 127 20.18 -4.83 -8.90
C PHE A 127 20.00 -5.79 -10.10
N PHE A 128 19.07 -6.72 -10.00
CA PHE A 128 18.78 -7.71 -11.05
C PHE A 128 17.48 -7.44 -11.81
N ILE A 129 16.97 -6.20 -11.77
CA ILE A 129 15.66 -5.87 -12.35
C ILE A 129 15.55 -6.17 -13.85
N LYS A 130 16.64 -6.04 -14.63
CA LYS A 130 16.65 -6.31 -16.07
C LYS A 130 16.27 -7.76 -16.43
N PRO A 131 16.91 -8.82 -15.86
CA PRO A 131 16.49 -10.19 -16.09
C PRO A 131 15.13 -10.50 -15.44
N LEU A 132 14.82 -9.94 -14.27
CA LEU A 132 13.58 -10.20 -13.55
C LEU A 132 12.35 -9.70 -14.32
N ARG A 133 12.44 -8.57 -15.00
CA ARG A 133 11.34 -8.03 -15.82
C ARG A 133 10.80 -9.06 -16.84
N LYS A 134 11.67 -9.95 -17.34
CA LYS A 134 11.28 -11.01 -18.29
C LYS A 134 10.48 -12.15 -17.64
N LEU A 135 10.59 -12.33 -16.33
CA LEU A 135 9.85 -13.34 -15.57
C LEU A 135 8.43 -12.90 -15.23
N PHE A 136 8.19 -11.60 -15.28
CA PHE A 136 6.93 -10.97 -14.84
C PHE A 136 6.25 -10.21 -15.98
N PRO A 137 5.74 -10.92 -17.00
CA PRO A 137 5.00 -10.27 -18.08
C PRO A 137 3.68 -9.68 -17.54
N PRO A 138 3.04 -8.77 -18.29
CA PRO A 138 1.81 -8.11 -17.88
C PRO A 138 0.70 -9.04 -17.38
N VAL A 139 0.61 -10.26 -17.91
CA VAL A 139 -0.39 -11.24 -17.44
C VAL A 139 -0.13 -11.64 -15.98
N VAL A 140 1.11 -11.91 -15.58
CA VAL A 140 1.45 -12.31 -14.20
C VAL A 140 1.22 -11.14 -13.24
N THR A 141 1.69 -9.94 -13.61
CA THR A 141 1.54 -8.74 -12.76
C THR A 141 0.08 -8.37 -12.53
N SER A 142 -0.74 -8.42 -13.58
CA SER A 142 -2.17 -8.14 -13.49
C SER A 142 -2.89 -9.12 -12.56
N LEU A 143 -2.55 -10.42 -12.64
CA LEU A 143 -3.14 -11.46 -11.80
C LEU A 143 -2.78 -11.28 -10.33
N VAL A 144 -1.55 -10.84 -10.02
CA VAL A 144 -1.14 -10.51 -8.65
C VAL A 144 -2.00 -9.35 -8.10
N ILE A 145 -2.13 -8.24 -8.85
CA ILE A 145 -2.92 -7.09 -8.42
C ILE A 145 -4.40 -7.48 -8.22
N ILE A 146 -4.98 -8.28 -9.13
CA ILE A 146 -6.34 -8.81 -9.00
C ILE A 146 -6.46 -9.64 -7.72
N SER A 147 -5.49 -10.54 -7.46
CA SER A 147 -5.53 -11.40 -6.27
C SER A 147 -5.38 -10.60 -4.97
N ILE A 148 -4.58 -9.53 -4.95
CA ILE A 148 -4.51 -8.60 -3.81
C ILE A 148 -5.89 -7.99 -3.55
N GLY A 149 -6.51 -7.40 -4.57
CA GLY A 149 -7.83 -6.79 -4.44
C GLY A 149 -8.88 -7.79 -3.92
N LEU A 150 -8.99 -8.98 -4.55
CA LEU A 150 -9.93 -10.03 -4.14
C LEU A 150 -9.70 -10.52 -2.71
N SER A 151 -8.45 -10.73 -2.31
CA SER A 151 -8.11 -11.21 -0.96
C SER A 151 -8.40 -10.19 0.13
N LEU A 152 -8.42 -8.90 -0.20
CA LEU A 152 -8.68 -7.82 0.75
C LEU A 152 -10.15 -7.45 0.88
N LEU A 153 -11.03 -7.79 -0.08
CA LEU A 153 -12.46 -7.49 0.01
C LEU A 153 -13.11 -8.05 1.30
N PRO A 154 -12.89 -9.32 1.70
CA PRO A 154 -13.44 -9.84 2.96
C PRO A 154 -12.93 -9.07 4.18
N VAL A 155 -11.69 -8.58 4.16
CA VAL A 155 -11.14 -7.76 5.24
C VAL A 155 -11.89 -6.42 5.32
N GLY A 156 -12.13 -5.77 4.18
CA GLY A 156 -12.94 -4.55 4.11
C GLY A 156 -14.35 -4.74 4.66
N ILE A 157 -15.02 -5.83 4.30
CA ILE A 157 -16.37 -6.16 4.79
C ILE A 157 -16.37 -6.48 6.29
N ASN A 158 -15.35 -7.17 6.81
CA ASN A 158 -15.24 -7.39 8.26
C ASN A 158 -15.14 -6.06 9.02
N TYR A 159 -14.36 -5.12 8.52
CA TYR A 159 -14.28 -3.78 9.11
C TYR A 159 -15.57 -2.98 8.97
N PHE A 160 -16.24 -3.10 7.83
CA PHE A 160 -17.55 -2.50 7.59
C PHE A 160 -18.60 -2.96 8.64
N GLY A 161 -18.54 -4.23 9.05
CA GLY A 161 -19.38 -4.82 10.09
C GLY A 161 -18.96 -4.49 11.53
N GLY A 162 -17.90 -3.69 11.76
CA GLY A 162 -17.44 -3.34 13.11
C GLY A 162 -16.13 -4.02 13.51
N GLY A 163 -15.61 -4.94 12.70
CA GLY A 163 -14.34 -5.64 12.91
C GLY A 163 -14.46 -7.09 13.34
N SER A 164 -13.52 -7.91 12.92
CA SER A 164 -13.48 -9.34 13.24
C SER A 164 -13.44 -9.57 14.75
N GLY A 165 -14.40 -10.32 15.27
CA GLY A 165 -14.46 -10.67 16.70
C GLY A 165 -15.06 -9.59 17.62
N ALA A 166 -15.57 -8.49 17.07
CA ALA A 166 -16.33 -7.52 17.85
C ALA A 166 -17.63 -8.16 18.36
N VAL A 167 -17.97 -7.88 19.63
CA VAL A 167 -19.18 -8.41 20.27
C VAL A 167 -20.45 -7.93 19.56
N ASP A 168 -20.40 -6.72 19.02
CA ASP A 168 -21.44 -6.03 18.28
C ASP A 168 -21.26 -6.11 16.75
N PHE A 169 -20.54 -7.13 16.27
CA PHE A 169 -20.33 -7.33 14.84
C PHE A 169 -21.66 -7.42 14.07
N GLY A 170 -21.80 -6.59 13.04
CA GLY A 170 -23.02 -6.51 12.24
C GLY A 170 -24.13 -5.65 12.85
N ASP A 171 -23.88 -4.97 13.99
CA ASP A 171 -24.85 -4.02 14.54
C ASP A 171 -25.25 -2.98 13.48
N PRO A 172 -26.56 -2.62 13.39
CA PRO A 172 -27.04 -1.61 12.45
C PRO A 172 -26.28 -0.28 12.48
N LYS A 173 -25.72 0.12 13.63
CA LYS A 173 -24.89 1.33 13.73
C LYS A 173 -23.62 1.23 12.91
N HIS A 174 -22.93 0.08 12.92
CA HIS A 174 -21.73 -0.16 12.11
C HIS A 174 -22.08 -0.12 10.63
N LEU A 175 -23.15 -0.81 10.23
CA LEU A 175 -23.61 -0.84 8.84
C LEU A 175 -24.03 0.56 8.35
N LEU A 176 -24.71 1.33 9.21
CA LEU A 176 -25.11 2.71 8.92
C LEU A 176 -23.87 3.59 8.65
N VAL A 177 -22.88 3.56 9.57
CA VAL A 177 -21.68 4.37 9.46
C VAL A 177 -20.89 3.99 8.21
N GLY A 178 -20.64 2.70 7.97
CA GLY A 178 -19.93 2.22 6.80
C GLY A 178 -20.62 2.58 5.48
N THR A 179 -21.96 2.42 5.42
CA THR A 179 -22.76 2.80 4.26
C THR A 179 -22.71 4.32 4.03
N PHE A 180 -22.81 5.11 5.10
CA PHE A 180 -22.71 6.57 5.02
C PHE A 180 -21.36 7.01 4.43
N VAL A 181 -20.25 6.42 4.90
CA VAL A 181 -18.91 6.66 4.34
C VAL A 181 -18.90 6.38 2.83
N ILE A 182 -19.40 5.24 2.39
CA ILE A 182 -19.47 4.86 0.97
C ILE A 182 -20.26 5.89 0.18
N LEU A 183 -21.43 6.30 0.66
CA LEU A 183 -22.28 7.30 -0.04
C LEU A 183 -21.59 8.65 -0.16
N VAL A 184 -20.94 9.12 0.90
CA VAL A 184 -20.19 10.38 0.87
C VAL A 184 -19.04 10.30 -0.13
N ILE A 185 -18.30 9.18 -0.17
CA ILE A 185 -17.22 8.97 -1.17
C ILE A 185 -17.78 9.02 -2.59
N ILE A 186 -18.90 8.33 -2.86
CA ILE A 186 -19.54 8.32 -4.18
C ILE A 186 -19.92 9.75 -4.60
N ILE A 187 -20.55 10.52 -3.72
CA ILE A 187 -20.95 11.91 -3.98
C ILE A 187 -19.71 12.77 -4.21
N ALA A 188 -18.70 12.69 -3.35
CA ALA A 188 -17.47 13.47 -3.48
C ALA A 188 -16.71 13.16 -4.79
N LYS A 189 -16.74 11.90 -5.26
CA LYS A 189 -16.17 11.52 -6.55
C LYS A 189 -16.85 12.12 -7.78
N GLN A 190 -18.08 12.58 -7.67
CA GLN A 190 -18.78 13.29 -8.76
C GLN A 190 -18.36 14.77 -8.86
N ILE A 191 -17.75 15.32 -7.82
CA ILE A 191 -17.30 16.72 -7.77
C ILE A 191 -15.91 16.80 -8.38
N LYS A 192 -15.73 17.62 -9.42
CA LYS A 192 -14.44 17.77 -10.11
C LYS A 192 -13.37 18.43 -9.24
N GLY A 193 -12.11 18.17 -9.55
CA GLY A 193 -10.97 18.82 -8.95
C GLY A 193 -10.53 18.19 -7.62
N PHE A 194 -10.15 19.02 -6.66
CA PHE A 194 -9.58 18.60 -5.37
C PHE A 194 -10.50 17.63 -4.60
N VAL A 195 -11.81 17.88 -4.59
CA VAL A 195 -12.80 17.07 -3.86
C VAL A 195 -12.84 15.63 -4.38
N ASN A 196 -12.77 15.43 -5.69
CA ASN A 196 -12.71 14.09 -6.28
C ASN A 196 -11.51 13.29 -5.74
N ASN A 197 -10.34 13.90 -5.72
CA ASN A 197 -9.10 13.26 -5.32
C ASN A 197 -9.03 13.02 -3.79
N ALA A 198 -9.66 13.91 -3.01
CA ALA A 198 -9.78 13.77 -1.56
C ALA A 198 -11.02 12.98 -1.11
N SER A 199 -11.80 12.39 -2.03
CA SER A 199 -13.11 11.81 -1.77
C SER A 199 -13.11 10.76 -0.66
N ILE A 200 -12.10 9.89 -0.61
CA ILE A 200 -11.97 8.85 0.41
C ILE A 200 -11.76 9.50 1.80
N LEU A 201 -10.87 10.49 1.90
CA LEU A 201 -10.64 11.20 3.16
C LEU A 201 -11.89 11.98 3.60
N ILE A 202 -12.59 12.63 2.67
CA ILE A 202 -13.85 13.33 2.95
C ILE A 202 -14.89 12.37 3.51
N GLY A 203 -15.03 11.18 2.89
CA GLY A 203 -15.93 10.14 3.37
C GLY A 203 -15.61 9.69 4.79
N ILE A 204 -14.32 9.51 5.09
CA ILE A 204 -13.88 9.13 6.44
C ILE A 204 -14.13 10.23 7.45
N ILE A 205 -13.80 11.48 7.14
CA ILE A 205 -14.06 12.59 8.06
C ILE A 205 -15.56 12.67 8.34
N ALA A 206 -16.40 12.59 7.33
CA ALA A 206 -17.85 12.61 7.49
C ALA A 206 -18.37 11.41 8.30
N GLY A 207 -17.90 10.20 8.00
CA GLY A 207 -18.24 8.98 8.75
C GLY A 207 -17.74 9.01 10.19
N TYR A 208 -16.56 9.59 10.41
CA TYR A 208 -16.02 9.74 11.76
C TYR A 208 -16.85 10.74 12.59
N ILE A 209 -17.27 11.86 11.99
CA ILE A 209 -18.20 12.80 12.64
C ILE A 209 -19.51 12.09 12.99
N LEU A 210 -20.08 11.31 12.08
CA LEU A 210 -21.29 10.51 12.34
C LEU A 210 -21.06 9.53 13.50
N ALA A 211 -19.92 8.82 13.52
CA ALA A 211 -19.58 7.89 14.58
C ALA A 211 -19.43 8.58 15.95
N ILE A 212 -18.89 9.81 15.99
CA ILE A 212 -18.84 10.63 17.20
C ILE A 212 -20.25 10.96 17.70
N VAL A 213 -21.14 11.40 16.82
CA VAL A 213 -22.54 11.71 17.15
C VAL A 213 -23.28 10.49 17.69
N LEU A 214 -22.97 9.29 17.18
CA LEU A 214 -23.52 8.02 17.64
C LEU A 214 -22.88 7.48 18.94
N GLY A 215 -21.89 8.20 19.51
CA GLY A 215 -21.21 7.80 20.75
C GLY A 215 -20.29 6.60 20.61
N MET A 216 -19.77 6.32 19.40
CA MET A 216 -18.93 5.18 19.10
C MET A 216 -17.43 5.45 19.29
N VAL A 217 -17.03 6.62 19.76
CA VAL A 217 -15.62 7.06 19.83
C VAL A 217 -15.24 7.39 21.27
N ASP A 218 -14.17 6.79 21.77
CA ASP A 218 -13.52 7.15 23.04
C ASP A 218 -12.29 8.00 22.78
N PHE A 219 -12.33 9.28 23.21
CA PHE A 219 -11.26 10.23 23.02
C PHE A 219 -10.19 10.23 24.12
N THR A 220 -10.27 9.36 25.10
CA THR A 220 -9.33 9.32 26.24
C THR A 220 -7.89 9.29 25.78
N GLN A 221 -7.56 8.45 24.81
CA GLN A 221 -6.21 8.36 24.24
C GLN A 221 -5.79 9.64 23.52
N VAL A 222 -6.71 10.31 22.81
CA VAL A 222 -6.42 11.56 22.10
C VAL A 222 -6.14 12.69 23.09
N GLN A 223 -6.84 12.71 24.23
CA GLN A 223 -6.64 13.74 25.27
C GLN A 223 -5.26 13.63 25.90
N THR A 224 -4.80 12.42 26.17
CA THR A 224 -3.49 12.12 26.80
C THR A 224 -2.30 12.23 25.85
N ALA A 225 -2.53 12.09 24.53
CA ALA A 225 -1.46 12.16 23.53
C ALA A 225 -0.80 13.54 23.46
N SER A 226 0.52 13.57 23.31
CA SER A 226 1.30 14.79 23.15
C SER A 226 1.09 15.41 21.75
N TRP A 227 1.32 16.73 21.65
CA TRP A 227 1.27 17.42 20.35
C TRP A 227 2.49 17.12 19.48
N ILE A 228 3.66 16.97 20.09
CA ILE A 228 4.92 16.73 19.39
C ILE A 228 5.70 15.62 20.09
N ALA A 229 6.11 14.62 19.31
CA ALA A 229 7.06 13.59 19.73
C ALA A 229 7.82 13.05 18.51
N LEU A 230 9.01 12.51 18.79
CA LEU A 230 9.77 11.80 17.76
C LEU A 230 9.12 10.45 17.44
N PRO A 231 9.22 9.97 16.18
CA PRO A 231 8.85 8.62 15.82
C PRO A 231 9.59 7.59 16.68
N THR A 232 8.88 6.56 17.13
CA THR A 232 9.43 5.57 18.07
C THR A 232 10.25 4.54 17.31
N PHE A 233 11.56 4.50 17.58
CA PHE A 233 12.45 3.48 17.03
C PHE A 233 12.28 2.15 17.76
N MET A 234 12.19 1.05 17.01
CA MET A 234 12.00 -0.32 17.51
C MET A 234 10.89 -0.46 18.55
N PRO A 235 9.64 -0.01 18.24
CA PRO A 235 8.52 -0.10 19.20
C PRO A 235 8.14 -1.55 19.50
N VAL A 236 8.59 -2.50 18.68
CA VAL A 236 8.35 -3.93 18.82
C VAL A 236 9.67 -4.69 18.70
N LYS A 237 9.88 -5.69 19.57
CA LYS A 237 11.04 -6.58 19.47
C LYS A 237 10.91 -7.40 18.18
N MET A 238 11.96 -7.39 17.37
CA MET A 238 12.03 -8.20 16.16
C MET A 238 12.28 -9.66 16.50
N GLU A 239 11.58 -10.55 15.82
CA GLU A 239 11.76 -11.99 15.88
C GLU A 239 11.99 -12.53 14.47
N PHE A 240 12.81 -13.57 14.34
CA PHE A 240 13.17 -14.12 13.04
C PHE A 240 12.64 -15.55 12.93
N ASN A 241 11.64 -15.75 12.09
CA ASN A 241 11.05 -17.05 11.80
C ASN A 241 11.18 -17.34 10.30
N LEU A 242 11.71 -18.51 9.95
CA LEU A 242 12.00 -18.86 8.56
C LEU A 242 10.75 -18.94 7.70
N GLU A 243 9.63 -19.44 8.20
CA GLU A 243 8.37 -19.55 7.44
C GLU A 243 7.84 -18.15 7.12
N VAL A 244 7.89 -17.23 8.08
CA VAL A 244 7.47 -15.83 7.89
C VAL A 244 8.38 -15.13 6.89
N ILE A 245 9.70 -15.35 6.98
CA ILE A 245 10.70 -14.79 6.05
C ILE A 245 10.43 -15.27 4.62
N ILE A 246 10.14 -16.56 4.43
CA ILE A 246 9.83 -17.12 3.11
C ILE A 246 8.50 -16.53 2.58
N ALA A 247 7.45 -16.53 3.38
CA ALA A 247 6.14 -16.00 2.98
C ALA A 247 6.22 -14.51 2.59
N MET A 248 6.88 -13.71 3.42
CA MET A 248 7.12 -12.29 3.15
C MET A 248 8.04 -12.09 1.95
N GLY A 249 9.10 -12.92 1.81
CA GLY A 249 10.02 -12.88 0.67
C GLY A 249 9.33 -13.09 -0.68
N ILE A 250 8.38 -14.02 -0.76
CA ILE A 250 7.56 -14.22 -1.97
C ILE A 250 6.73 -12.96 -2.26
N MET A 251 6.16 -12.33 -1.23
CA MET A 251 5.42 -11.08 -1.40
C MET A 251 6.32 -9.93 -1.85
N PHE A 252 7.57 -9.85 -1.36
CA PHE A 252 8.54 -8.86 -1.83
C PHE A 252 8.88 -9.00 -3.31
N ILE A 253 8.88 -10.22 -3.87
CA ILE A 253 8.98 -10.39 -5.32
C ILE A 253 7.75 -9.80 -6.02
N ALA A 254 6.55 -10.04 -5.47
CA ALA A 254 5.31 -9.51 -6.05
C ALA A 254 5.25 -7.98 -6.00
N THR A 255 5.66 -7.35 -4.89
CA THR A 255 5.70 -5.89 -4.76
C THR A 255 6.80 -5.25 -5.59
N THR A 256 7.95 -5.91 -5.77
CA THR A 256 8.97 -5.47 -6.75
C THR A 256 8.36 -5.29 -8.14
N VAL A 257 7.49 -6.20 -8.55
CA VAL A 257 6.80 -6.12 -9.85
C VAL A 257 5.79 -4.97 -9.87
N GLU A 258 5.05 -4.76 -8.77
CA GLU A 258 4.13 -3.62 -8.61
C GLU A 258 4.90 -2.30 -8.77
N THR A 259 6.03 -2.14 -8.07
CA THR A 259 6.88 -0.94 -8.15
C THR A 259 7.41 -0.70 -9.57
N VAL A 260 7.82 -1.75 -10.29
CA VAL A 260 8.20 -1.63 -11.73
C VAL A 260 7.02 -1.13 -12.57
N GLY A 261 5.82 -1.61 -12.29
CA GLY A 261 4.58 -1.15 -12.92
C GLY A 261 4.31 0.33 -12.65
N ASP A 262 4.44 0.76 -11.39
CA ASP A 262 4.20 2.14 -10.98
C ASP A 262 5.23 3.12 -11.55
N VAL A 263 6.53 2.78 -11.53
CA VAL A 263 7.60 3.56 -12.18
C VAL A 263 7.29 3.73 -13.67
N SER A 264 6.92 2.63 -14.35
CA SER A 264 6.53 2.67 -15.76
C SER A 264 5.25 3.47 -15.99
N GLY A 265 4.29 3.37 -15.07
CA GLY A 265 3.04 4.14 -15.12
C GLY A 265 3.26 5.65 -15.00
N ILE A 266 4.15 6.08 -14.10
CA ILE A 266 4.54 7.50 -13.97
C ILE A 266 5.22 8.01 -15.23
N THR A 267 6.17 7.26 -15.79
CA THR A 267 6.89 7.71 -16.99
C THR A 267 6.01 7.71 -18.24
N ASN A 268 5.20 6.68 -18.44
CA ASN A 268 4.27 6.61 -19.57
C ASN A 268 3.09 7.59 -19.40
N GLY A 269 2.49 7.62 -18.21
CA GLY A 269 1.30 8.45 -17.94
C GLY A 269 1.59 9.92 -17.73
N GLY A 270 2.73 10.26 -17.12
CA GLY A 270 3.11 11.63 -16.77
C GLY A 270 4.10 12.29 -17.72
N LEU A 271 5.07 11.51 -18.24
CA LEU A 271 6.19 12.02 -19.02
C LEU A 271 6.15 11.61 -20.51
N ASP A 272 5.15 10.83 -20.90
CA ASP A 272 4.95 10.33 -22.27
C ASP A 272 6.20 9.62 -22.85
N ARG A 273 6.92 8.85 -22.00
CA ARG A 273 8.11 8.07 -22.37
C ARG A 273 8.22 6.78 -21.56
N GLU A 274 9.01 5.84 -22.04
CA GLU A 274 9.32 4.63 -21.27
C GLU A 274 10.26 4.92 -20.08
N ALA A 275 10.16 4.08 -19.06
CA ALA A 275 11.05 4.10 -17.91
C ALA A 275 12.45 3.62 -18.29
N THR A 276 13.47 4.32 -17.84
CA THR A 276 14.85 3.87 -17.98
C THR A 276 15.19 2.74 -17.02
N SER A 277 16.22 1.96 -17.33
CA SER A 277 16.68 0.90 -16.43
C SER A 277 17.14 1.44 -15.07
N GLU A 278 17.70 2.64 -15.04
CA GLU A 278 18.14 3.29 -13.80
C GLU A 278 16.96 3.74 -12.95
N GLU A 279 15.89 4.26 -13.56
CA GLU A 279 14.66 4.62 -12.86
C GLU A 279 13.97 3.40 -12.24
N LEU A 280 13.88 2.30 -12.99
CA LEU A 280 13.33 1.03 -12.49
C LEU A 280 14.18 0.47 -11.34
N GLN A 281 15.49 0.43 -11.51
CA GLN A 281 16.42 -0.02 -10.47
C GLN A 281 16.32 0.84 -9.22
N GLY A 282 16.40 2.16 -9.39
CA GLY A 282 16.35 3.11 -8.29
C GLY A 282 15.03 3.05 -7.52
N GLY A 283 13.91 2.88 -8.24
CA GLY A 283 12.58 2.71 -7.66
C GLY A 283 12.50 1.50 -6.74
N VAL A 284 12.94 0.32 -7.21
CA VAL A 284 12.95 -0.91 -6.43
C VAL A 284 13.94 -0.86 -5.26
N LEU A 285 15.12 -0.26 -5.47
CA LEU A 285 16.08 -0.07 -4.37
C LEU A 285 15.51 0.81 -3.24
N ALA A 286 14.74 1.85 -3.59
CA ALA A 286 14.09 2.71 -2.60
C ALA A 286 12.92 2.01 -1.91
N ASP A 287 12.21 1.13 -2.60
CA ASP A 287 11.16 0.30 -2.04
C ASP A 287 11.72 -0.65 -0.98
N GLY A 288 12.75 -1.41 -1.32
CA GLY A 288 13.44 -2.29 -0.38
C GLY A 288 14.06 -1.54 0.80
N LEU A 289 14.78 -0.42 0.57
CA LEU A 289 15.33 0.41 1.65
C LEU A 289 14.20 0.96 2.54
N GLY A 290 13.12 1.44 1.94
CA GLY A 290 11.94 1.91 2.64
C GLY A 290 11.35 0.85 3.55
N SER A 291 11.26 -0.40 3.07
CA SER A 291 10.79 -1.55 3.85
C SER A 291 11.73 -1.92 5.00
N VAL A 292 13.06 -1.87 4.79
CA VAL A 292 14.06 -2.05 5.86
C VAL A 292 13.87 -0.99 6.95
N VAL A 293 13.81 0.29 6.56
CA VAL A 293 13.62 1.39 7.53
C VAL A 293 12.26 1.29 8.21
N ALA A 294 11.20 0.99 7.45
CA ALA A 294 9.85 0.80 7.99
C ALA A 294 9.82 -0.28 9.09
N SER A 295 10.45 -1.43 8.85
CA SER A 295 10.51 -2.52 9.83
C SER A 295 11.20 -2.12 11.15
N LEU A 296 12.26 -1.29 11.08
CA LEU A 296 12.95 -0.75 12.25
C LEU A 296 12.06 0.22 13.06
N PHE A 297 11.07 0.83 12.44
CA PHE A 297 10.08 1.66 13.10
C PHE A 297 8.76 0.92 13.36
N GLY A 298 8.75 -0.41 13.24
CA GLY A 298 7.57 -1.25 13.49
C GLY A 298 6.48 -1.11 12.43
N VAL A 299 6.76 -0.52 11.28
CA VAL A 299 5.81 -0.34 10.17
C VAL A 299 5.93 -1.52 9.22
N LEU A 300 4.80 -1.97 8.65
CA LEU A 300 4.77 -2.99 7.59
C LEU A 300 5.55 -2.50 6.36
N PRO A 301 5.93 -3.43 5.44
CA PRO A 301 6.73 -3.07 4.28
C PRO A 301 6.19 -1.88 3.50
N ASN A 302 7.11 -1.09 2.97
CA ASN A 302 6.83 0.10 2.18
C ASN A 302 6.71 -0.26 0.70
N THR A 303 5.96 0.51 -0.09
CA THR A 303 5.86 0.38 -1.55
C THR A 303 5.44 1.69 -2.21
N SER A 304 5.53 1.77 -3.53
CA SER A 304 4.96 2.84 -4.34
C SER A 304 3.42 2.78 -4.34
N PHE A 305 2.77 3.94 -4.51
CA PHE A 305 1.31 4.04 -4.51
C PHE A 305 0.74 4.21 -5.92
N SER A 306 0.11 3.17 -6.47
CA SER A 306 -0.53 3.16 -7.79
C SER A 306 -1.64 4.21 -7.93
N GLN A 307 -2.31 4.61 -6.83
CA GLN A 307 -3.28 5.70 -6.82
C GLN A 307 -2.64 7.04 -7.23
N ASN A 308 -1.41 7.27 -6.79
CA ASN A 308 -0.65 8.48 -7.17
C ASN A 308 -0.18 8.42 -8.62
N VAL A 309 0.12 7.23 -9.15
CA VAL A 309 0.37 7.02 -10.59
C VAL A 309 -0.84 7.43 -11.42
N GLY A 310 -2.03 6.99 -11.02
CA GLY A 310 -3.29 7.41 -11.64
C GLY A 310 -3.49 8.92 -11.59
N LEU A 311 -3.20 9.55 -10.45
CA LEU A 311 -3.29 11.01 -10.29
C LEU A 311 -2.34 11.75 -11.23
N VAL A 312 -1.08 11.33 -11.32
CA VAL A 312 -0.08 11.89 -12.26
C VAL A 312 -0.55 11.73 -13.70
N SER A 313 -1.07 10.57 -14.07
CA SER A 313 -1.53 10.30 -15.43
C SER A 313 -2.68 11.23 -15.88
N VAL A 314 -3.57 11.56 -14.93
CA VAL A 314 -4.72 12.45 -15.21
C VAL A 314 -4.35 13.92 -15.13
N THR A 315 -3.57 14.32 -14.14
CA THR A 315 -3.24 15.75 -13.90
C THR A 315 -2.00 16.21 -14.66
N LYS A 316 -1.16 15.27 -15.09
CA LYS A 316 0.17 15.53 -15.68
C LYS A 316 1.11 16.32 -14.75
N VAL A 317 0.79 16.38 -13.45
CA VAL A 317 1.66 17.01 -12.46
C VAL A 317 2.81 16.06 -12.16
N VAL A 318 3.99 16.34 -12.72
CA VAL A 318 5.19 15.51 -12.59
C VAL A 318 6.32 16.18 -11.81
N ASN A 319 6.14 17.41 -11.38
CA ASN A 319 7.20 18.20 -10.74
C ASN A 319 7.57 17.61 -9.36
N ARG A 320 8.85 17.24 -9.21
CA ARG A 320 9.37 16.62 -7.98
C ARG A 320 9.32 17.56 -6.78
N PHE A 321 9.53 18.87 -6.98
CA PHE A 321 9.43 19.86 -5.90
C PHE A 321 8.00 19.93 -5.37
N THR A 322 6.99 19.84 -6.26
CA THR A 322 5.58 19.81 -5.87
C THR A 322 5.28 18.60 -4.99
N ILE A 323 5.70 17.39 -5.39
CA ILE A 323 5.48 16.18 -4.58
C ILE A 323 6.28 16.22 -3.27
N MET A 324 7.48 16.83 -3.26
CA MET A 324 8.29 17.02 -2.06
C MET A 324 7.53 17.80 -0.98
N THR A 325 6.72 18.81 -1.35
CA THR A 325 5.94 19.57 -0.36
C THR A 325 4.95 18.67 0.38
N GLY A 326 4.34 17.70 -0.32
CA GLY A 326 3.49 16.68 0.28
C GLY A 326 4.27 15.72 1.18
N ALA A 327 5.45 15.27 0.73
CA ALA A 327 6.30 14.40 1.55
C ALA A 327 6.73 15.06 2.86
N ILE A 328 7.10 16.35 2.82
CA ILE A 328 7.42 17.13 4.02
C ILE A 328 6.20 17.26 4.92
N PHE A 329 5.00 17.50 4.35
CA PHE A 329 3.76 17.52 5.13
C PHE A 329 3.51 16.20 5.86
N LEU A 330 3.72 15.04 5.21
CA LEU A 330 3.62 13.71 5.85
C LEU A 330 4.62 13.57 7.01
N ILE A 331 5.87 13.99 6.81
CA ILE A 331 6.89 13.95 7.88
C ILE A 331 6.42 14.79 9.07
N LEU A 332 5.89 16.00 8.84
CA LEU A 332 5.37 16.86 9.90
C LEU A 332 4.18 16.21 10.63
N CYS A 333 3.27 15.54 9.90
CA CYS A 333 2.20 14.74 10.51
C CYS A 333 2.76 13.61 11.38
N GLY A 334 3.87 12.99 10.97
CA GLY A 334 4.58 11.95 11.73
C GLY A 334 5.24 12.46 13.04
N PHE A 335 5.36 13.75 13.24
CA PHE A 335 5.77 14.33 14.53
C PHE A 335 4.59 14.68 15.45
N CYS A 336 3.36 14.39 15.07
CA CYS A 336 2.16 14.74 15.82
C CYS A 336 1.43 13.48 16.36
N PRO A 337 1.78 12.95 17.56
CA PRO A 337 1.11 11.79 18.17
C PRO A 337 -0.40 12.00 18.34
N LYS A 338 -0.84 13.21 18.60
CA LYS A 338 -2.27 13.52 18.74
C LYS A 338 -3.07 13.22 17.48
N LEU A 339 -2.49 13.50 16.30
CA LEU A 339 -3.09 13.13 15.01
C LEU A 339 -3.14 11.60 14.86
N SER A 340 -2.08 10.90 15.23
CA SER A 340 -2.01 9.44 15.17
C SER A 340 -3.02 8.78 16.11
N ALA A 341 -3.16 9.31 17.33
CA ALA A 341 -4.16 8.85 18.29
C ALA A 341 -5.58 9.03 17.77
N LEU A 342 -5.86 10.15 17.06
CA LEU A 342 -7.16 10.39 16.45
C LEU A 342 -7.54 9.29 15.43
N PHE A 343 -6.57 8.81 14.64
CA PHE A 343 -6.80 7.69 13.72
C PHE A 343 -6.85 6.35 14.46
N ALA A 344 -6.09 6.17 15.54
CA ALA A 344 -6.06 4.90 16.29
C ALA A 344 -7.39 4.60 17.00
N VAL A 345 -8.13 5.62 17.43
CA VAL A 345 -9.45 5.48 18.08
C VAL A 345 -10.62 5.49 17.10
N MET A 346 -10.36 5.59 15.80
CA MET A 346 -11.39 5.61 14.78
C MET A 346 -12.15 4.26 14.75
N PRO A 347 -13.49 4.26 14.77
CA PRO A 347 -14.27 3.04 14.67
C PRO A 347 -13.98 2.26 13.39
N GLN A 348 -13.89 0.95 13.51
CA GLN A 348 -13.55 0.08 12.38
C GLN A 348 -14.53 0.20 11.23
N SER A 349 -15.82 0.45 11.50
CA SER A 349 -16.84 0.64 10.46
C SER A 349 -16.60 1.86 9.58
N VAL A 350 -16.00 2.94 10.11
CA VAL A 350 -15.58 4.11 9.31
C VAL A 350 -14.48 3.71 8.33
N LEU A 351 -13.47 2.99 8.84
CA LEU A 351 -12.39 2.45 8.00
C LEU A 351 -12.91 1.45 6.98
N GLY A 352 -13.87 0.59 7.38
CA GLY A 352 -14.46 -0.44 6.53
C GLY A 352 -15.17 0.11 5.30
N GLY A 353 -15.96 1.17 5.47
CA GLY A 353 -16.60 1.84 4.34
C GLY A 353 -15.61 2.35 3.30
N ALA A 354 -14.50 2.94 3.74
CA ALA A 354 -13.43 3.39 2.87
C ALA A 354 -12.60 2.23 2.30
N ALA A 355 -12.27 1.23 3.12
CA ALA A 355 -11.46 0.08 2.73
C ALA A 355 -12.11 -0.75 1.62
N VAL A 356 -13.44 -0.95 1.66
CA VAL A 356 -14.17 -1.63 0.59
C VAL A 356 -13.93 -0.95 -0.75
N ILE A 357 -14.05 0.38 -0.81
CA ILE A 357 -13.81 1.14 -2.06
C ILE A 357 -12.34 1.07 -2.47
N MET A 358 -11.41 1.19 -1.51
CA MET A 358 -9.97 1.12 -1.81
C MET A 358 -9.58 -0.25 -2.37
N PHE A 359 -9.99 -1.33 -1.72
CA PHE A 359 -9.64 -2.69 -2.15
C PHE A 359 -10.30 -3.07 -3.47
N ALA A 360 -11.56 -2.66 -3.66
CA ALA A 360 -12.23 -2.78 -4.96
C ALA A 360 -11.52 -1.97 -6.06
N SER A 361 -10.94 -0.81 -5.74
CA SER A 361 -10.17 -0.01 -6.69
C SER A 361 -8.87 -0.71 -7.10
N ILE A 362 -8.19 -1.42 -6.16
CA ILE A 362 -7.02 -2.25 -6.48
C ILE A 362 -7.42 -3.37 -7.46
N LEU A 363 -8.52 -4.08 -7.17
CA LEU A 363 -9.07 -5.11 -8.07
C LEU A 363 -9.32 -4.55 -9.48
N VAL A 364 -10.01 -3.41 -9.57
CA VAL A 364 -10.31 -2.75 -10.86
C VAL A 364 -9.03 -2.35 -11.59
N SER A 365 -8.00 -1.85 -10.89
CA SER A 365 -6.70 -1.53 -11.49
C SER A 365 -6.01 -2.78 -12.08
N GLY A 366 -6.10 -3.92 -11.38
CA GLY A 366 -5.61 -5.21 -11.89
C GLY A 366 -6.36 -5.66 -13.15
N ILE A 367 -7.70 -5.51 -13.17
CA ILE A 367 -8.53 -5.81 -14.35
C ILE A 367 -8.14 -4.89 -15.52
N GLN A 368 -7.97 -3.58 -15.28
CA GLN A 368 -7.56 -2.64 -16.33
C GLN A 368 -6.17 -2.99 -16.90
N SER A 369 -5.24 -3.43 -16.05
CA SER A 369 -3.95 -3.94 -16.50
C SER A 369 -4.10 -5.19 -17.35
N LEU A 370 -4.98 -6.12 -16.93
CA LEU A 370 -5.24 -7.37 -17.64
C LEU A 370 -5.89 -7.14 -19.02
N MET A 371 -6.70 -6.10 -19.19
CA MET A 371 -7.31 -5.73 -20.49
C MET A 371 -6.27 -5.36 -21.55
N ARG A 372 -5.03 -5.09 -21.20
CA ARG A 372 -3.92 -4.83 -22.15
C ARG A 372 -3.21 -6.10 -22.58
N VAL A 373 -3.53 -7.23 -21.96
CA VAL A 373 -2.97 -8.54 -22.29
C VAL A 373 -3.78 -9.19 -23.39
N GLU A 374 -3.13 -9.81 -24.35
CA GLU A 374 -3.79 -10.59 -25.40
C GLU A 374 -4.45 -11.85 -24.79
N PHE A 375 -5.76 -12.02 -25.01
CA PHE A 375 -6.53 -13.18 -24.55
C PHE A 375 -6.43 -14.35 -25.56
N ASN A 376 -5.21 -14.84 -25.73
CA ASN A 376 -4.97 -16.09 -26.48
C ASN A 376 -5.21 -17.32 -25.55
N GLU A 377 -5.22 -18.53 -26.13
CA GLU A 377 -5.47 -19.78 -25.39
C GLU A 377 -4.51 -19.97 -24.22
N ARG A 378 -3.22 -19.63 -24.41
CA ARG A 378 -2.17 -19.74 -23.40
C ARG A 378 -2.46 -18.80 -22.22
N ASN A 379 -2.65 -17.50 -22.49
CA ASN A 379 -2.86 -16.52 -21.44
C ASN A 379 -4.19 -16.76 -20.73
N THR A 380 -5.24 -17.17 -21.45
CA THR A 380 -6.54 -17.54 -20.88
C THR A 380 -6.39 -18.71 -19.89
N LEU A 381 -5.59 -19.72 -20.22
CA LEU A 381 -5.32 -20.85 -19.32
C LEU A 381 -4.54 -20.41 -18.08
N ILE A 382 -3.52 -19.54 -18.22
CA ILE A 382 -2.78 -18.97 -17.08
C ILE A 382 -3.73 -18.22 -16.16
N ILE A 383 -4.58 -17.35 -16.72
CA ILE A 383 -5.55 -16.55 -15.96
C ILE A 383 -6.50 -17.46 -15.19
N ALA A 384 -7.11 -18.43 -15.87
CA ALA A 384 -8.11 -19.31 -15.27
C ALA A 384 -7.52 -20.14 -14.11
N LEU A 385 -6.36 -20.76 -14.33
CA LEU A 385 -5.73 -21.60 -13.30
C LEU A 385 -5.14 -20.79 -12.16
N ALA A 386 -4.50 -19.66 -12.42
CA ALA A 386 -3.89 -18.85 -11.39
C ALA A 386 -4.93 -18.22 -10.45
N ILE A 387 -6.04 -17.69 -11.00
CA ILE A 387 -7.13 -17.16 -10.17
C ILE A 387 -7.89 -18.31 -9.51
N GLY A 388 -8.29 -19.33 -10.27
CA GLY A 388 -9.12 -20.42 -9.76
C GLY A 388 -8.46 -21.19 -8.62
N LEU A 389 -7.21 -21.63 -8.80
CA LEU A 389 -6.47 -22.34 -7.76
C LEU A 389 -5.92 -21.39 -6.70
N GLY A 390 -5.39 -20.22 -7.10
CA GLY A 390 -4.79 -19.27 -6.15
C GLY A 390 -5.81 -18.74 -5.15
N ILE A 391 -6.87 -18.12 -5.64
CA ILE A 391 -7.92 -17.58 -4.77
C ILE A 391 -8.75 -18.71 -4.12
N GLY A 392 -9.03 -19.78 -4.88
CA GLY A 392 -9.79 -20.94 -4.37
C GLY A 392 -9.12 -21.59 -3.16
N ILE A 393 -7.81 -21.87 -3.22
CA ILE A 393 -7.08 -22.43 -2.07
C ILE A 393 -7.06 -21.44 -0.90
N GLY A 394 -6.89 -20.15 -1.17
CA GLY A 394 -6.94 -19.12 -0.13
C GLY A 394 -8.29 -19.06 0.61
N GLN A 395 -9.40 -19.44 -0.04
CA GLN A 395 -10.72 -19.50 0.58
C GLN A 395 -11.01 -20.85 1.28
N VAL A 396 -10.33 -21.92 0.85
CA VAL A 396 -10.49 -23.27 1.42
C VAL A 396 -9.11 -23.80 1.85
N PRO A 397 -8.49 -23.19 2.90
CA PRO A 397 -7.12 -23.52 3.31
C PRO A 397 -6.97 -24.97 3.74
N THR A 398 -8.04 -25.60 4.20
CA THR A 398 -8.07 -27.01 4.64
C THR A 398 -7.73 -28.01 3.53
N VAL A 399 -7.80 -27.62 2.26
CA VAL A 399 -7.42 -28.49 1.13
C VAL A 399 -5.94 -28.90 1.19
N LEU A 400 -5.08 -28.08 1.82
CA LEU A 400 -3.67 -28.38 2.01
C LEU A 400 -3.33 -28.94 3.41
N ALA A 401 -4.33 -29.25 4.25
CA ALA A 401 -4.13 -29.66 5.64
C ALA A 401 -3.35 -30.97 5.82
N GLN A 402 -3.32 -31.84 4.80
CA GLN A 402 -2.56 -33.09 4.83
C GLN A 402 -1.09 -32.93 4.40
N LEU A 403 -0.70 -31.75 3.91
CA LEU A 403 0.67 -31.44 3.55
C LEU A 403 1.46 -30.98 4.79
N PRO A 404 2.81 -30.96 4.73
CA PRO A 404 3.62 -30.43 5.82
C PRO A 404 3.15 -29.03 6.24
N SER A 405 3.15 -28.75 7.55
CA SER A 405 2.58 -27.52 8.13
C SER A 405 3.10 -26.22 7.48
N TRP A 406 4.37 -26.18 7.12
CA TRP A 406 4.95 -25.02 6.44
C TRP A 406 4.30 -24.73 5.08
N VAL A 407 3.85 -25.77 4.35
CA VAL A 407 3.13 -25.59 3.07
C VAL A 407 1.78 -24.95 3.34
N GLY A 408 1.03 -25.47 4.30
CA GLY A 408 -0.25 -24.90 4.71
C GLY A 408 -0.11 -23.45 5.19
N ASN A 409 0.87 -23.18 6.05
CA ASN A 409 1.10 -21.86 6.60
C ASN A 409 1.46 -20.81 5.54
N ILE A 410 2.32 -21.13 4.57
CA ILE A 410 2.76 -20.21 3.51
C ILE A 410 1.70 -20.06 2.42
N PHE A 411 1.13 -21.17 1.95
CA PHE A 411 0.35 -21.20 0.70
C PHE A 411 -1.16 -21.26 0.90
N ALA A 412 -1.65 -21.95 1.94
CA ALA A 412 -3.08 -22.15 2.09
C ALA A 412 -3.83 -20.91 2.57
N GLN A 413 -3.20 -20.06 3.38
CA GLN A 413 -3.86 -18.90 3.96
C GLN A 413 -3.68 -17.61 3.14
N ASN A 414 -2.97 -17.69 2.02
CA ASN A 414 -2.67 -16.52 1.20
C ASN A 414 -2.87 -16.80 -0.29
N GLY A 415 -4.06 -16.48 -0.78
CA GLY A 415 -4.40 -16.63 -2.20
C GLY A 415 -3.50 -15.83 -3.13
N ILE A 416 -2.88 -14.75 -2.65
CA ILE A 416 -1.97 -13.88 -3.44
C ILE A 416 -0.70 -14.66 -3.80
N ILE A 417 -0.07 -15.31 -2.80
CA ILE A 417 1.14 -16.10 -2.99
C ILE A 417 0.87 -17.24 -3.97
N MET A 418 -0.24 -17.97 -3.79
CA MET A 418 -0.60 -19.07 -4.70
C MET A 418 -0.86 -18.58 -6.12
N THR A 419 -1.62 -17.49 -6.29
CA THR A 419 -1.86 -16.89 -7.61
C THR A 419 -0.55 -16.52 -8.30
N PHE A 420 0.36 -15.86 -7.58
CA PHE A 420 1.67 -15.45 -8.08
C PHE A 420 2.51 -16.66 -8.52
N VAL A 421 2.63 -17.68 -7.67
CA VAL A 421 3.42 -18.88 -7.94
C VAL A 421 2.87 -19.63 -9.14
N ILE A 422 1.56 -19.87 -9.18
CA ILE A 422 0.92 -20.59 -10.29
C ILE A 422 1.04 -19.79 -11.59
N ALA A 423 0.76 -18.50 -11.59
CA ALA A 423 0.88 -17.66 -12.77
C ALA A 423 2.31 -17.67 -13.32
N THR A 424 3.31 -17.54 -12.44
CA THR A 424 4.73 -17.53 -12.83
C THR A 424 5.17 -18.88 -13.40
N ILE A 425 4.83 -19.98 -12.72
CA ILE A 425 5.17 -21.35 -13.19
C ILE A 425 4.53 -21.60 -14.55
N LEU A 426 3.23 -21.35 -14.70
CA LEU A 426 2.53 -21.58 -15.97
C LEU A 426 3.10 -20.69 -17.08
N ASN A 427 3.44 -19.43 -16.77
CA ASN A 427 4.08 -18.57 -17.76
C ASN A 427 5.45 -19.06 -18.21
N LEU A 428 6.19 -19.77 -17.36
CA LEU A 428 7.50 -20.33 -17.73
C LEU A 428 7.40 -21.62 -18.55
N ILE A 429 6.46 -22.51 -18.22
CA ILE A 429 6.37 -23.84 -18.79
C ILE A 429 5.46 -23.96 -20.03
N LEU A 430 4.40 -23.10 -20.11
CA LEU A 430 3.49 -23.20 -21.26
C LEU A 430 4.14 -22.66 -22.53
N PRO A 431 4.06 -23.43 -23.65
CA PRO A 431 4.57 -23.01 -24.94
C PRO A 431 3.78 -21.86 -25.53
N GLY A 432 4.38 -21.08 -26.43
CA GLY A 432 3.74 -19.96 -27.11
C GLY A 432 4.52 -18.66 -27.05
N LYS A 433 4.00 -17.62 -27.74
CA LYS A 433 4.56 -16.26 -27.67
C LYS A 433 4.48 -15.76 -26.24
N LYS A 434 5.60 -15.41 -25.64
CA LYS A 434 5.67 -14.73 -24.35
C LYS A 434 5.49 -13.24 -24.62
N ASP A 435 4.53 -12.60 -23.95
CA ASP A 435 4.31 -11.15 -24.01
C ASP A 435 5.48 -10.36 -23.43
#